data_b5c332656e2b2edbdc726f0bedbf6862
#
_entry.id   b5c332656e2b2edbdc726f0bedbf6862
#
_cell.length_a   1.000
_cell.length_b   1.000
_cell.length_c   1.000
_cell.angle_alpha   90.00
_cell.angle_beta   90.00
_cell.angle_gamma   90.00
#
_symmetry.space_group_name_H-M   'P 1'
#
loop_
_entity.id
_entity.type
_entity.pdbx_description
1 polymer ?
#
loop_
_entity_poly.entity_id
_entity_poly.type
_entity_poly.pdbx_seq_one_letter_code
_entity_poly.pdbx_strand_id
1 'polypeptide(L)'
;MKKAYKFRMYPNKKQQELINKTFGCCRFVYNKYLAKRIEVYKNNKETFTYKQCSSDLTNLKKELNWLKEPDKFSLQNALKDLENAYEKFFKEKTGFPKFKSKKTNRFSYKTNFTNGNIMYCGQHIKLPKLGMVKISDKQVPKGRILNATISKEPSGRYYVSLCCTDVDIEAFENTNN
;
A
#
# COMPACT_ATOMS: atom_id res chain seq x y z
N MET A 1 -6.44 -16.10 12.45
CA MET A 1 -5.13 -15.53 12.78
C MET A 1 -4.44 -14.99 11.52
N LYS A 2 -3.81 -13.83 11.62
CA LYS A 2 -3.13 -13.22 10.48
C LYS A 2 -1.65 -13.62 10.46
N LYS A 3 -1.13 -13.84 9.26
CA LYS A 3 0.28 -14.16 9.07
C LYS A 3 0.81 -13.45 7.83
N ALA A 4 2.04 -12.96 7.91
CA ALA A 4 2.71 -12.31 6.78
C ALA A 4 3.73 -13.26 6.16
N TYR A 5 3.76 -13.30 4.83
CA TYR A 5 4.71 -14.07 4.05
C TYR A 5 5.49 -13.12 3.15
N LYS A 6 6.79 -12.99 3.38
CA LYS A 6 7.63 -12.08 2.63
C LYS A 6 8.44 -12.83 1.58
N PHE A 7 8.38 -12.32 0.34
CA PHE A 7 9.11 -12.89 -0.80
C PHE A 7 9.98 -11.82 -1.44
N ARG A 8 11.17 -12.21 -1.87
CA ARG A 8 11.96 -11.36 -2.73
C ARG A 8 11.34 -11.36 -4.14
N MET A 9 11.17 -10.19 -4.73
CA MET A 9 10.69 -10.05 -6.10
C MET A 9 11.83 -9.79 -7.08
N TYR A 10 11.62 -10.23 -8.31
CA TYR A 10 12.53 -9.99 -9.43
C TYR A 10 11.75 -9.33 -10.56
N PRO A 11 11.29 -8.07 -10.37
CA PRO A 11 10.51 -7.38 -11.38
C PRO A 11 11.37 -7.06 -12.61
N ASN A 12 10.75 -7.15 -13.80
CA ASN A 12 11.41 -6.71 -15.02
C ASN A 12 11.47 -5.17 -15.04
N LYS A 13 12.14 -4.61 -16.04
CA LYS A 13 12.36 -3.16 -16.15
C LYS A 13 11.04 -2.37 -16.14
N LYS A 14 10.05 -2.83 -16.89
CA LYS A 14 8.75 -2.17 -17.00
C LYS A 14 7.99 -2.21 -15.65
N GLN A 15 8.06 -3.34 -14.96
CA GLN A 15 7.45 -3.49 -13.64
C GLN A 15 8.16 -2.60 -12.62
N GLN A 16 9.49 -2.52 -12.67
CA GLN A 16 10.25 -1.63 -11.77
C GLN A 16 9.85 -0.17 -11.97
N GLU A 17 9.67 0.26 -13.22
CA GLU A 17 9.24 1.62 -13.52
C GLU A 17 7.89 1.94 -12.89
N LEU A 18 6.93 1.02 -13.00
CA LEU A 18 5.60 1.22 -12.41
C LEU A 18 5.64 1.18 -10.88
N ILE A 19 6.42 0.27 -10.31
CA ILE A 19 6.60 0.21 -8.84
C ILE A 19 7.15 1.53 -8.33
N ASN A 20 8.21 2.04 -8.96
CA ASN A 20 8.84 3.29 -8.55
C ASN A 20 7.92 4.51 -8.73
N LYS A 21 7.14 4.54 -9.80
CA LYS A 21 6.10 5.56 -10.00
C LYS A 21 5.05 5.50 -8.91
N THR A 22 4.65 4.29 -8.52
CA THR A 22 3.66 4.10 -7.46
C THR A 22 4.17 4.64 -6.13
N PHE A 23 5.42 4.39 -5.78
CA PHE A 23 6.03 4.99 -4.58
C PHE A 23 5.94 6.52 -4.62
N GLY A 24 6.28 7.12 -5.76
CA GLY A 24 6.22 8.58 -5.95
C GLY A 24 4.80 9.13 -5.85
N CYS A 25 3.83 8.44 -6.43
CA CYS A 25 2.43 8.85 -6.37
C CYS A 25 1.88 8.76 -4.95
N CYS A 26 2.21 7.70 -4.22
CA CYS A 26 1.79 7.56 -2.82
C CYS A 26 2.36 8.67 -1.94
N ARG A 27 3.63 8.99 -2.13
CA ARG A 27 4.27 10.10 -1.41
C ARG A 27 3.61 11.44 -1.75
N PHE A 28 3.33 11.67 -3.03
CA PHE A 28 2.66 12.88 -3.50
C PHE A 28 1.27 13.03 -2.85
N VAL A 29 0.48 11.96 -2.86
CA VAL A 29 -0.87 11.96 -2.28
C VAL A 29 -0.81 12.22 -0.78
N TYR A 30 0.07 11.51 -0.07
CA TYR A 30 0.24 11.73 1.37
C TYR A 30 0.57 13.18 1.68
N ASN A 31 1.56 13.74 1.00
CA ASN A 31 2.02 15.10 1.23
C ASN A 31 0.97 16.15 0.85
N LYS A 32 0.28 15.95 -0.27
CA LYS A 32 -0.76 16.88 -0.72
C LYS A 32 -1.88 16.99 0.29
N TYR A 33 -2.34 15.85 0.82
CA TYR A 33 -3.45 15.88 1.77
C TYR A 33 -3.02 16.22 3.19
N LEU A 34 -1.77 15.98 3.55
CA LEU A 34 -1.22 16.55 4.78
C LEU A 34 -1.24 18.08 4.70
N ALA A 35 -0.76 18.65 3.59
CA ALA A 35 -0.78 20.10 3.38
C ALA A 35 -2.21 20.65 3.43
N LYS A 36 -3.16 19.96 2.79
CA LYS A 36 -4.57 20.35 2.76
C LYS A 36 -5.18 20.37 4.16
N ARG A 37 -4.91 19.33 4.95
CA ARG A 37 -5.39 19.26 6.34
C ARG A 37 -4.85 20.37 7.21
N ILE A 38 -3.56 20.67 7.07
CA ILE A 38 -2.91 21.77 7.80
C ILE A 38 -3.56 23.10 7.43
N GLU A 39 -3.74 23.35 6.13
CA GLU A 39 -4.33 24.59 5.61
C GLU A 39 -5.76 24.80 6.11
N VAL A 40 -6.61 23.76 5.99
CA VAL A 40 -8.00 23.85 6.40
C VAL A 40 -8.12 24.11 7.90
N TYR A 41 -7.32 23.42 8.72
CA TYR A 41 -7.33 23.65 10.16
C TYR A 41 -6.85 25.06 10.53
N LYS A 42 -5.79 25.51 9.87
CA LYS A 42 -5.25 26.86 10.12
C LYS A 42 -6.25 27.95 9.79
N ASN A 43 -6.96 27.81 8.65
CA ASN A 43 -7.87 28.87 8.18
C ASN A 43 -9.26 28.80 8.83
N ASN A 44 -9.80 27.61 9.04
CA ASN A 44 -11.19 27.42 9.45
C ASN A 44 -11.36 26.74 10.81
N LYS A 45 -10.27 26.25 11.42
CA LYS A 45 -10.30 25.44 12.66
C LYS A 45 -11.13 24.16 12.51
N GLU A 46 -11.25 23.68 11.27
CA GLU A 46 -12.02 22.48 10.96
C GLU A 46 -11.08 21.34 10.55
N THR A 47 -11.53 20.09 10.73
CA THR A 47 -10.79 18.91 10.30
C THR A 47 -11.19 18.56 8.87
N PHE A 48 -10.19 18.46 7.99
CA PHE A 48 -10.41 17.89 6.65
C PHE A 48 -10.26 16.38 6.79
N THR A 49 -11.41 15.68 6.72
CA THR A 49 -11.49 14.26 7.10
C THR A 49 -10.90 13.34 6.03
N TYR A 50 -10.66 12.07 6.43
CA TYR A 50 -10.26 11.01 5.49
C TYR A 50 -11.25 10.89 4.33
N LYS A 51 -12.54 10.93 4.63
CA LYS A 51 -13.60 10.83 3.61
C LYS A 51 -13.52 11.99 2.62
N GLN A 52 -13.26 13.19 3.11
CA GLN A 52 -13.09 14.37 2.25
C GLN A 52 -11.83 14.25 1.39
N CYS A 53 -10.73 13.75 1.97
CA CYS A 53 -9.51 13.48 1.20
C CYS A 53 -9.77 12.48 0.08
N SER A 54 -10.49 11.40 0.37
CA SER A 54 -10.80 10.35 -0.59
C SER A 54 -11.66 10.88 -1.75
N SER A 55 -12.68 11.69 -1.44
CA SER A 55 -13.50 12.34 -2.47
C SER A 55 -12.68 13.30 -3.33
N ASP A 56 -11.84 14.10 -2.69
CA ASP A 56 -10.97 15.06 -3.39
C ASP A 56 -9.98 14.34 -4.31
N LEU A 57 -9.42 13.21 -3.86
CA LEU A 57 -8.51 12.40 -4.67
C LEU A 57 -9.16 11.92 -5.96
N THR A 58 -10.44 11.54 -5.90
CA THR A 58 -11.19 11.14 -7.10
C THR A 58 -11.21 12.25 -8.15
N ASN A 59 -11.43 13.49 -7.70
CA ASN A 59 -11.39 14.66 -8.59
C ASN A 59 -9.99 15.00 -9.05
N LEU A 60 -9.01 14.88 -8.16
CA LEU A 60 -7.61 15.15 -8.48
C LEU A 60 -7.08 14.23 -9.59
N LYS A 61 -7.51 12.96 -9.59
CA LYS A 61 -7.14 12.01 -10.64
C LYS A 61 -7.64 12.44 -12.02
N LYS A 62 -8.73 13.19 -12.09
CA LYS A 62 -9.26 13.72 -13.36
C LYS A 62 -8.37 14.83 -13.91
N GLU A 63 -7.73 15.59 -13.03
CA GLU A 63 -6.83 16.68 -13.40
C GLU A 63 -5.41 16.18 -13.66
N LEU A 64 -4.94 15.23 -12.83
CA LEU A 64 -3.59 14.68 -12.91
C LEU A 64 -3.66 13.22 -13.36
N ASN A 65 -3.65 13.01 -14.66
CA ASN A 65 -3.83 11.66 -15.25
C ASN A 65 -2.77 10.66 -14.79
N TRP A 66 -1.58 11.12 -14.45
CA TRP A 66 -0.52 10.23 -13.99
C TRP A 66 -0.84 9.54 -12.66
N LEU A 67 -1.80 10.07 -11.88
CA LEU A 67 -2.30 9.41 -10.67
C LEU A 67 -3.18 8.20 -10.96
N LYS A 68 -3.54 7.96 -12.22
CA LYS A 68 -4.30 6.78 -12.63
C LYS A 68 -3.40 5.60 -12.99
N GLU A 69 -2.10 5.81 -13.15
CA GLU A 69 -1.16 4.74 -13.48
C GLU A 69 -1.01 3.71 -12.37
N PRO A 70 -0.85 4.10 -11.09
CA PRO A 70 -0.81 3.10 -10.01
C PRO A 70 -2.19 2.49 -9.77
N ASP A 71 -2.21 1.34 -9.10
CA ASP A 71 -3.50 0.79 -8.70
C ASP A 71 -4.18 1.70 -7.66
N LYS A 72 -5.51 1.71 -7.69
CA LYS A 72 -6.29 2.64 -6.87
C LYS A 72 -6.12 2.42 -5.36
N PHE A 73 -5.89 1.18 -4.94
CA PHE A 73 -5.72 0.86 -3.52
C PHE A 73 -4.43 1.43 -2.95
N SER A 74 -3.37 1.53 -3.76
CA SER A 74 -2.10 2.10 -3.30
C SER A 74 -2.28 3.54 -2.83
N LEU A 75 -3.04 4.34 -3.57
CA LEU A 75 -3.30 5.74 -3.22
C LEU A 75 -4.27 5.86 -2.05
N GLN A 76 -5.31 5.02 -2.00
CA GLN A 76 -6.22 4.99 -0.85
C GLN A 76 -5.50 4.61 0.43
N ASN A 77 -4.57 3.65 0.36
CA ASN A 77 -3.78 3.27 1.52
C ASN A 77 -2.81 4.38 1.95
N ALA A 78 -2.33 5.20 1.02
CA ALA A 78 -1.54 6.38 1.38
C ALA A 78 -2.38 7.37 2.23
N LEU A 79 -3.65 7.56 1.86
CA LEU A 79 -4.57 8.38 2.66
C LEU A 79 -4.87 7.74 4.02
N LYS A 80 -5.00 6.41 4.06
CA LYS A 80 -5.17 5.66 5.32
C LYS A 80 -3.98 5.84 6.23
N ASP A 81 -2.77 5.79 5.67
CA ASP A 81 -1.54 5.99 6.44
C ASP A 81 -1.52 7.40 7.06
N LEU A 82 -1.97 8.40 6.32
CA LEU A 82 -2.08 9.77 6.85
C LEU A 82 -3.10 9.84 7.99
N GLU A 83 -4.26 9.20 7.83
CA GLU A 83 -5.28 9.11 8.87
C GLU A 83 -4.73 8.45 10.12
N ASN A 84 -4.02 7.33 9.96
CA ASN A 84 -3.41 6.62 11.08
C ASN A 84 -2.35 7.48 11.78
N ALA A 85 -1.58 8.28 11.04
CA ALA A 85 -0.59 9.18 11.60
C ALA A 85 -1.25 10.27 12.47
N TYR A 86 -2.39 10.81 12.02
CA TYR A 86 -3.17 11.75 12.81
C TYR A 86 -3.76 11.11 14.07
N GLU A 87 -4.32 9.91 13.94
CA GLU A 87 -4.88 9.19 15.08
C GLU A 87 -3.81 8.93 16.15
N LYS A 88 -2.63 8.50 15.75
CA LYS A 88 -1.50 8.29 16.67
C LYS A 88 -1.11 9.58 17.36
N PHE A 89 -1.06 10.69 16.63
CA PHE A 89 -0.75 12.00 17.22
C PHE A 89 -1.73 12.36 18.33
N PHE A 90 -3.03 12.19 18.09
CA PHE A 90 -4.04 12.56 19.05
C PHE A 90 -4.17 11.58 20.23
N LYS A 91 -4.06 10.27 19.97
CA LYS A 91 -4.26 9.23 21.00
C LYS A 91 -3.00 8.88 21.78
N GLU A 92 -1.87 8.78 21.10
CA GLU A 92 -0.62 8.32 21.69
C GLU A 92 0.36 9.47 21.96
N LYS A 93 0.00 10.68 21.64
CA LYS A 93 0.85 11.88 21.79
C LYS A 93 2.21 11.74 21.12
N THR A 94 2.25 10.99 20.01
CA THR A 94 3.44 10.92 19.15
C THR A 94 3.60 12.24 18.38
N GLY A 95 4.70 12.39 17.65
CA GLY A 95 4.93 13.59 16.85
C GLY A 95 3.84 13.82 15.80
N PHE A 96 3.62 15.09 15.44
CA PHE A 96 2.70 15.46 14.37
C PHE A 96 3.15 14.83 13.05
N PRO A 97 2.21 14.45 12.16
CA PRO A 97 2.58 13.88 10.86
C PRO A 97 3.53 14.78 10.09
N LYS A 98 4.57 14.18 9.52
CA LYS A 98 5.61 14.91 8.78
C LYS A 98 5.49 14.65 7.29
N PHE A 99 5.85 15.65 6.48
CA PHE A 99 5.97 15.47 5.04
C PHE A 99 7.03 14.41 4.73
N LYS A 100 6.75 13.59 3.74
CA LYS A 100 7.66 12.54 3.29
C LYS A 100 8.57 13.10 2.21
N SER A 101 9.87 12.77 2.28
CA SER A 101 10.83 13.15 1.26
C SER A 101 11.35 11.90 0.55
N LYS A 102 11.84 12.08 -0.67
CA LYS A 102 12.44 10.99 -1.44
C LYS A 102 13.69 10.40 -0.74
N LYS A 103 14.39 11.22 0.05
CA LYS A 103 15.62 10.80 0.74
C LYS A 103 15.36 10.01 2.00
N THR A 104 14.32 10.36 2.77
CA THR A 104 14.04 9.79 4.08
C THR A 104 12.87 8.85 4.11
N ASN A 105 12.09 8.77 3.04
CA ASN A 105 10.92 7.94 2.98
C ASN A 105 11.28 6.47 2.71
N ARG A 106 10.58 5.57 3.40
CA ARG A 106 10.61 4.16 3.04
C ARG A 106 9.87 3.96 1.73
N PHE A 107 10.48 3.25 0.81
CA PHE A 107 9.83 2.92 -0.45
C PHE A 107 8.93 1.70 -0.27
N SER A 108 7.67 1.94 0.02
CA SER A 108 6.67 0.88 0.12
C SER A 108 5.28 1.40 -0.20
N TYR A 109 4.42 0.50 -0.69
CA TYR A 109 3.00 0.77 -0.82
C TYR A 109 2.22 -0.52 -0.60
N LYS A 110 0.98 -0.37 -0.16
CA LYS A 110 0.08 -1.49 0.09
C LYS A 110 -1.07 -1.48 -0.90
N THR A 111 -1.45 -2.67 -1.36
CA THR A 111 -2.63 -2.86 -2.21
C THR A 111 -3.52 -3.94 -1.61
N ASN A 112 -4.83 -3.82 -1.80
CA ASN A 112 -5.82 -4.69 -1.17
C ASN A 112 -6.28 -5.79 -2.12
N PHE A 113 -6.60 -6.95 -1.56
CA PHE A 113 -7.17 -8.05 -2.32
C PHE A 113 -8.63 -7.77 -2.64
N THR A 114 -9.01 -7.95 -3.91
CA THR A 114 -10.40 -7.97 -4.37
C THR A 114 -10.47 -8.75 -5.68
N ASN A 115 -11.47 -9.60 -5.81
CA ASN A 115 -11.76 -10.33 -7.06
C ASN A 115 -10.54 -10.97 -7.74
N GLY A 116 -9.69 -11.64 -6.96
CA GLY A 116 -8.54 -12.37 -7.52
C GLY A 116 -7.43 -11.50 -8.09
N ASN A 117 -7.34 -10.23 -7.69
CA ASN A 117 -6.31 -9.31 -8.19
C ASN A 117 -4.91 -9.60 -7.64
N ILE A 118 -4.81 -10.36 -6.56
CA ILE A 118 -3.55 -10.81 -5.98
C ILE A 118 -3.59 -12.33 -5.90
N MET A 119 -2.62 -13.02 -6.50
CA MET A 119 -2.57 -14.48 -6.51
C MET A 119 -1.15 -14.99 -6.39
N TYR A 120 -0.95 -15.98 -5.51
CA TYR A 120 0.30 -16.71 -5.44
C TYR A 120 0.27 -17.83 -6.49
N CYS A 121 1.29 -17.88 -7.34
CA CYS A 121 1.36 -18.81 -8.46
C CYS A 121 2.72 -19.55 -8.47
N GLY A 122 3.21 -19.98 -7.31
CA GLY A 122 4.48 -20.70 -7.21
C GLY A 122 5.67 -19.76 -7.37
N GLN A 123 6.27 -19.71 -8.55
CA GLN A 123 7.44 -18.87 -8.82
C GLN A 123 7.08 -17.43 -9.18
N HIS A 124 5.79 -17.11 -9.19
CA HIS A 124 5.28 -15.78 -9.53
C HIS A 124 4.18 -15.37 -8.57
N ILE A 125 4.00 -14.06 -8.42
CA ILE A 125 2.84 -13.47 -7.76
C ILE A 125 2.17 -12.53 -8.75
N LYS A 126 0.84 -12.66 -8.87
CA LYS A 126 0.03 -11.71 -9.63
C LYS A 126 -0.26 -10.52 -8.72
N LEU A 127 0.02 -9.31 -9.20
CA LEU A 127 -0.21 -8.07 -8.45
C LEU A 127 -0.96 -7.05 -9.33
N PRO A 128 -1.81 -6.20 -8.71
CA PRO A 128 -2.56 -5.20 -9.48
C PRO A 128 -1.65 -4.30 -10.31
N LYS A 129 -2.01 -4.08 -11.56
CA LYS A 129 -1.29 -3.26 -12.54
C LYS A 129 0.07 -3.82 -12.99
N LEU A 130 0.68 -4.69 -12.19
CA LEU A 130 1.99 -5.27 -12.50
C LEU A 130 1.88 -6.60 -13.25
N GLY A 131 0.74 -7.32 -13.08
CA GLY A 131 0.62 -8.66 -13.61
C GLY A 131 1.48 -9.66 -12.85
N MET A 132 2.04 -10.63 -13.56
CA MET A 132 2.84 -11.70 -12.97
C MET A 132 4.27 -11.23 -12.73
N VAL A 133 4.69 -11.21 -11.46
CA VAL A 133 6.04 -10.82 -11.05
C VAL A 133 6.76 -12.04 -10.51
N LYS A 134 7.98 -12.28 -10.99
CA LYS A 134 8.80 -13.39 -10.51
C LYS A 134 9.20 -13.18 -9.06
N ILE A 135 9.13 -14.25 -8.26
CA ILE A 135 9.51 -14.23 -6.84
C ILE A 135 10.39 -15.42 -6.49
N SER A 136 11.02 -15.35 -5.32
CA SER A 136 11.67 -16.51 -4.71
C SER A 136 10.59 -17.49 -4.23
N ASP A 137 10.85 -18.79 -4.36
CA ASP A 137 9.88 -19.86 -4.06
C ASP A 137 10.15 -20.58 -2.74
N LYS A 138 10.67 -19.88 -1.75
CA LYS A 138 11.11 -20.50 -0.49
C LYS A 138 9.99 -20.92 0.45
N GLN A 139 8.76 -20.48 0.22
CA GLN A 139 7.63 -20.78 1.10
C GLN A 139 6.33 -20.70 0.31
N VAL A 140 5.30 -21.39 0.81
CA VAL A 140 3.96 -21.36 0.22
C VAL A 140 3.04 -20.65 1.21
N PRO A 141 2.42 -19.51 0.84
CA PRO A 141 1.48 -18.84 1.72
C PRO A 141 0.21 -19.67 1.89
N LYS A 142 -0.31 -19.65 3.11
CA LYS A 142 -1.55 -20.36 3.46
C LYS A 142 -2.59 -19.35 3.91
N GLY A 143 -3.85 -19.72 3.76
CA GLY A 143 -4.97 -18.88 4.16
C GLY A 143 -5.41 -17.92 3.06
N ARG A 144 -6.30 -17.02 3.43
CA ARG A 144 -6.90 -16.06 2.51
C ARG A 144 -6.08 -14.78 2.47
N ILE A 145 -5.70 -14.34 1.27
CA ILE A 145 -4.93 -13.11 1.09
C ILE A 145 -5.82 -11.90 1.38
N LEU A 146 -5.36 -11.00 2.24
CA LEU A 146 -6.03 -9.73 2.54
C LEU A 146 -5.42 -8.57 1.76
N ASN A 147 -4.10 -8.52 1.69
CA ASN A 147 -3.39 -7.44 1.03
C ASN A 147 -1.95 -7.86 0.72
N ALA A 148 -1.28 -7.01 -0.06
CA ALA A 148 0.14 -7.16 -0.35
C ALA A 148 0.84 -5.82 -0.15
N THR A 149 2.03 -5.85 0.44
CA THR A 149 2.89 -4.67 0.58
C THR A 149 4.13 -4.86 -0.28
N ILE A 150 4.30 -3.96 -1.24
CA ILE A 150 5.45 -3.96 -2.15
C ILE A 150 6.47 -2.96 -1.60
N SER A 151 7.73 -3.36 -1.52
CA SER A 151 8.77 -2.52 -0.96
C SER A 151 10.08 -2.63 -1.73
N LYS A 152 10.90 -1.60 -1.59
CA LYS A 152 12.26 -1.57 -2.15
C LYS A 152 13.22 -1.18 -1.03
N GLU A 153 14.26 -1.97 -0.85
CA GLU A 153 15.29 -1.68 0.14
C GLU A 153 16.39 -0.79 -0.43
N PRO A 154 17.19 -0.13 0.44
CA PRO A 154 18.32 0.70 -0.04
C PRO A 154 19.30 -0.05 -0.94
N SER A 155 19.39 -1.37 -0.79
CA SER A 155 20.20 -2.23 -1.68
C SER A 155 19.69 -2.28 -3.12
N GLY A 156 18.47 -1.78 -3.37
CA GLY A 156 17.82 -1.87 -4.67
C GLY A 156 16.97 -3.13 -4.84
N ARG A 157 16.91 -4.01 -3.84
CA ARG A 157 16.11 -5.24 -3.90
C ARG A 157 14.64 -4.95 -3.62
N TYR A 158 13.77 -5.64 -4.36
CA TYR A 158 12.33 -5.52 -4.24
C TYR A 158 11.76 -6.71 -3.47
N TYR A 159 10.75 -6.44 -2.66
CA TYR A 159 10.06 -7.45 -1.85
C TYR A 159 8.56 -7.26 -1.92
N VAL A 160 7.82 -8.35 -1.73
CA VAL A 160 6.39 -8.33 -1.52
C VAL A 160 6.07 -9.14 -0.26
N SER A 161 5.23 -8.57 0.60
CA SER A 161 4.74 -9.25 1.80
C SER A 161 3.24 -9.45 1.64
N LEU A 162 2.80 -10.70 1.69
CA LEU A 162 1.38 -11.04 1.64
C LEU A 162 0.88 -11.18 3.08
N CYS A 163 -0.18 -10.46 3.40
CA CYS A 163 -0.90 -10.63 4.67
C CYS A 163 -2.04 -11.60 4.42
N CYS A 164 -2.01 -12.74 5.10
CA CYS A 164 -3.03 -13.77 4.98
C CYS A 164 -3.75 -13.99 6.30
N THR A 165 -5.00 -14.38 6.23
CA THR A 165 -5.84 -14.71 7.39
C THR A 165 -6.44 -16.10 7.21
N ASP A 166 -7.10 -16.62 8.27
CA ASP A 166 -7.78 -17.91 8.27
C ASP A 166 -6.83 -19.10 8.08
N VAL A 167 -5.55 -18.91 8.43
CA VAL A 167 -4.53 -19.96 8.30
C VAL A 167 -4.89 -21.17 9.17
N ASP A 168 -5.32 -20.92 10.41
CA ASP A 168 -5.70 -21.99 11.34
C ASP A 168 -7.03 -22.64 10.94
N ILE A 169 -7.98 -21.83 10.44
CA ILE A 169 -9.28 -22.31 9.98
C ILE A 169 -9.10 -23.24 8.78
N GLU A 170 -8.27 -22.86 7.83
CA GLU A 170 -7.96 -23.66 6.65
C GLU A 170 -7.33 -25.01 7.04
N ALA A 171 -6.37 -24.98 7.96
CA ALA A 171 -5.73 -26.19 8.47
C ALA A 171 -6.77 -27.10 9.17
N PHE A 172 -7.70 -26.53 9.91
CA PHE A 172 -8.77 -27.26 10.58
C PHE A 172 -9.72 -27.92 9.57
N GLU A 173 -10.11 -27.21 8.54
CA GLU A 173 -10.98 -27.76 7.49
C GLU A 173 -10.32 -28.92 6.78
N ASN A 174 -9.03 -28.83 6.50
CA ASN A 174 -8.28 -29.89 5.86
C ASN A 174 -8.18 -31.15 6.72
N THR A 175 -8.21 -31.03 8.04
CA THR A 175 -8.17 -32.19 8.94
C THR A 175 -9.52 -32.85 9.11
N ASN A 176 -10.62 -32.17 8.78
CA ASN A 176 -11.98 -32.73 8.89
C ASN A 176 -12.48 -33.40 7.60
N ASN A 177 -11.70 -33.34 6.55
CA ASN A 177 -11.99 -34.02 5.29
C ASN A 177 -11.26 -35.38 5.26
#